data_30c092c4e991b0ad56f3dc8d4bdf462e
#
_entry.id   30c092c4e991b0ad56f3dc8d4bdf462e
#
_cell.length_a   1.000
_cell.length_b   1.000
_cell.length_c   1.000
_cell.angle_alpha   90.00
_cell.angle_beta   90.00
_cell.angle_gamma   90.00
#
_symmetry.space_group_name_H-M   'P 1'
#
loop_
_entity.id
_entity.type
_entity.pdbx_description
1 polymer ?
#
loop_
_entity_poly.entity_id
_entity_poly.type
_entity_poly.pdbx_seq_one_letter_code
_entity_poly.pdbx_strand_id
1 'polypeptide(L)'
;MSNNIKIIKKEINYFLLINFLLIAFTSIFLFWSISKPNNSELISSFSVLFMYIPAFSAIVVLKKVSNYKFDSTVDKFLKFFAITTIIRIVISIAETFLIHSSIISSTIDTLTSFYLLAVVLYNEFQFEVLNLSLSKNFKKVLGILLIFLILIIVRSVIDKEGLSINIVNKFFTVFINIIINLCFGFNLFFGEEFGWRYFLQPRLQKIYGKKFGVLILGFIWGIWHLPLCVTLYSPETPFYCVISHISYCTFIGIFLGYTYMKTKNLWAPILIHLVNNNVYIILKGGTESIFTLESLLWSILVDAILFLPFLFTREYKTNNYDESSN
;
A
#
# COMPACT_ATOMS: atom_id res chain seq x y z
N MET A 1 -9.70 21.75 -23.54
CA MET A 1 -9.47 20.87 -22.39
C MET A 1 -10.08 21.55 -21.17
N SER A 2 -11.04 20.94 -20.47
CA SER A 2 -11.74 21.62 -19.38
C SER A 2 -10.76 21.99 -18.25
N ASN A 3 -11.03 23.11 -17.56
CA ASN A 3 -10.19 23.57 -16.44
C ASN A 3 -9.98 22.47 -15.37
N ASN A 4 -10.96 21.61 -15.19
CA ASN A 4 -10.93 20.47 -14.27
C ASN A 4 -9.84 19.45 -14.63
N ILE A 5 -9.64 19.11 -15.91
CA ILE A 5 -8.58 18.16 -16.34
C ILE A 5 -7.18 18.74 -16.10
N LYS A 6 -7.00 20.05 -16.29
CA LYS A 6 -5.71 20.72 -16.01
C LYS A 6 -5.35 20.65 -14.52
N ILE A 7 -6.33 20.86 -13.64
CA ILE A 7 -6.16 20.76 -12.19
C ILE A 7 -5.76 19.34 -11.80
N ILE A 8 -6.49 18.32 -12.29
CA ILE A 8 -6.20 16.93 -11.98
C ILE A 8 -4.80 16.51 -12.46
N LYS A 9 -4.38 16.91 -13.65
CA LYS A 9 -3.01 16.66 -14.13
C LYS A 9 -1.97 17.32 -13.24
N LYS A 10 -2.23 18.55 -12.79
CA LYS A 10 -1.36 19.25 -11.84
C LYS A 10 -1.25 18.47 -10.52
N GLU A 11 -2.37 18.00 -9.96
CA GLU A 11 -2.40 17.20 -8.74
C GLU A 11 -1.60 15.90 -8.86
N ILE A 12 -1.77 15.16 -9.98
CA ILE A 12 -1.00 13.94 -10.27
C ILE A 12 0.49 14.26 -10.33
N ASN A 13 0.89 15.30 -11.09
CA ASN A 13 2.29 15.64 -11.27
C ASN A 13 2.96 16.02 -9.94
N TYR A 14 2.31 16.84 -9.10
CA TYR A 14 2.85 17.19 -7.79
C TYR A 14 2.91 15.99 -6.85
N PHE A 15 1.90 15.12 -6.86
CA PHE A 15 1.91 13.89 -6.08
C PHE A 15 3.10 13.00 -6.46
N LEU A 16 3.27 12.73 -7.74
CA LEU A 16 4.37 11.90 -8.24
C LEU A 16 5.73 12.55 -7.95
N LEU A 17 5.86 13.85 -8.16
CA LEU A 17 7.09 14.58 -7.89
C LEU A 17 7.48 14.48 -6.41
N ILE A 18 6.58 14.80 -5.47
CA ILE A 18 6.85 14.74 -4.04
C ILE A 18 7.17 13.30 -3.63
N ASN A 19 6.36 12.35 -4.09
CA ASN A 19 6.50 10.94 -3.75
C ASN A 19 7.87 10.39 -4.17
N PHE A 20 8.23 10.55 -5.44
CA PHE A 20 9.49 10.02 -5.95
C PHE A 20 10.73 10.80 -5.47
N LEU A 21 10.61 12.11 -5.22
CA LEU A 21 11.71 12.86 -4.59
C LEU A 21 11.97 12.39 -3.16
N LEU A 22 10.93 12.10 -2.37
CA LEU A 22 11.09 11.58 -1.02
C LEU A 22 11.65 10.15 -1.03
N ILE A 23 11.18 9.29 -1.94
CA ILE A 23 11.76 7.95 -2.11
C ILE A 23 13.22 8.05 -2.51
N ALA A 24 13.59 8.87 -3.50
CA ALA A 24 14.97 9.05 -3.92
C ALA A 24 15.85 9.58 -2.77
N PHE A 25 15.36 10.59 -2.05
CA PHE A 25 16.07 11.17 -0.90
C PHE A 25 16.29 10.14 0.21
N THR A 26 15.25 9.44 0.64
CA THR A 26 15.34 8.44 1.72
C THR A 26 16.13 7.20 1.29
N SER A 27 16.14 6.87 -0.01
CA SER A 27 16.95 5.78 -0.56
C SER A 27 18.45 6.01 -0.44
N ILE A 28 18.92 7.26 -0.42
CA ILE A 28 20.35 7.57 -0.17
C ILE A 28 20.76 6.96 1.18
N PHE A 29 19.94 7.15 2.20
CA PHE A 29 20.20 6.66 3.55
C PHE A 29 19.93 5.16 3.68
N LEU A 30 18.95 4.63 2.96
CA LEU A 30 18.71 3.20 2.82
C LEU A 30 19.96 2.49 2.27
N PHE A 31 20.54 2.98 1.18
CA PHE A 31 21.77 2.41 0.60
C PHE A 31 22.96 2.56 1.56
N TRP A 32 23.01 3.67 2.29
CA TRP A 32 24.05 3.85 3.31
C TRP A 32 23.92 2.86 4.47
N SER A 33 22.69 2.47 4.83
CA SER A 33 22.44 1.51 5.92
C SER A 33 22.99 0.10 5.64
N ILE A 34 23.20 -0.27 4.36
CA ILE A 34 23.73 -1.58 3.98
C ILE A 34 25.10 -1.84 4.61
N SER A 35 25.93 -0.79 4.77
CA SER A 35 27.29 -0.87 5.36
C SER A 35 27.32 -0.77 6.89
N LYS A 36 26.16 -0.67 7.55
CA LYS A 36 26.07 -0.44 8.99
C LYS A 36 25.89 -1.74 9.78
N PRO A 37 26.28 -1.76 11.08
CA PRO A 37 25.82 -2.81 11.98
C PRO A 37 24.30 -2.89 11.99
N ASN A 38 23.74 -4.09 12.17
CA ASN A 38 22.29 -4.35 12.14
C ASN A 38 21.60 -3.87 10.85
N ASN A 39 22.30 -3.97 9.72
CA ASN A 39 21.83 -3.48 8.43
C ASN A 39 20.45 -4.04 8.03
N SER A 40 20.15 -5.30 8.29
CA SER A 40 18.86 -5.92 7.99
C SER A 40 17.71 -5.22 8.72
N GLU A 41 17.91 -4.87 10.00
CA GLU A 41 16.93 -4.13 10.79
C GLU A 41 16.72 -2.71 10.25
N LEU A 42 17.81 -2.00 9.93
CA LEU A 42 17.75 -0.65 9.36
C LEU A 42 17.09 -0.64 7.97
N ILE A 43 17.45 -1.58 7.11
CA ILE A 43 16.85 -1.72 5.76
C ILE A 43 15.33 -1.98 5.89
N SER A 44 14.93 -2.88 6.79
CA SER A 44 13.52 -3.16 7.06
C SER A 44 12.79 -1.92 7.59
N SER A 45 13.43 -1.12 8.43
CA SER A 45 12.89 0.14 8.94
C SER A 45 12.64 1.16 7.82
N PHE A 46 13.51 1.25 6.81
CA PHE A 46 13.26 2.10 5.64
C PHE A 46 12.09 1.59 4.78
N SER A 47 11.89 0.27 4.67
CA SER A 47 10.72 -0.25 3.96
C SER A 47 9.41 0.18 4.63
N VAL A 48 9.38 0.21 5.95
CA VAL A 48 8.26 0.72 6.74
C VAL A 48 8.09 2.23 6.56
N LEU A 49 9.19 3.02 6.58
CA LEU A 49 9.13 4.46 6.30
C LEU A 49 8.54 4.77 4.93
N PHE A 50 8.87 3.98 3.91
CA PHE A 50 8.36 4.18 2.57
C PHE A 50 6.83 4.15 2.54
N MET A 51 6.19 3.30 3.34
CA MET A 51 4.72 3.18 3.39
C MET A 51 4.01 4.47 3.85
N TYR A 52 4.70 5.39 4.53
CA TYR A 52 4.13 6.71 4.88
C TYR A 52 4.09 7.70 3.73
N ILE A 53 5.03 7.57 2.77
CA ILE A 53 5.31 8.59 1.75
C ILE A 53 4.11 8.85 0.82
N PRO A 54 3.36 7.83 0.35
CA PRO A 54 2.22 8.07 -0.52
C PRO A 54 1.13 8.92 0.12
N ALA A 55 0.74 8.65 1.39
CA ALA A 55 -0.24 9.48 2.09
C ALA A 55 0.29 10.88 2.37
N PHE A 56 1.54 11.01 2.79
CA PHE A 56 2.17 12.32 2.98
C PHE A 56 2.09 13.16 1.71
N SER A 57 2.45 12.59 0.57
CA SER A 57 2.40 13.25 -0.74
C SER A 57 0.98 13.68 -1.10
N ALA A 58 -0.01 12.80 -0.86
CA ALA A 58 -1.42 13.10 -1.08
C ALA A 58 -1.91 14.24 -0.18
N ILE A 59 -1.56 14.23 1.11
CA ILE A 59 -1.94 15.26 2.09
C ILE A 59 -1.38 16.62 1.66
N VAL A 60 -0.11 16.68 1.26
CA VAL A 60 0.51 17.92 0.80
C VAL A 60 -0.21 18.48 -0.42
N VAL A 61 -0.52 17.62 -1.41
CA VAL A 61 -1.23 18.06 -2.62
C VAL A 61 -2.65 18.51 -2.30
N LEU A 62 -3.41 17.75 -1.50
CA LEU A 62 -4.77 18.13 -1.10
C LEU A 62 -4.81 19.50 -0.41
N LYS A 63 -3.84 19.77 0.47
CA LYS A 63 -3.82 21.03 1.24
C LYS A 63 -3.21 22.21 0.48
N LYS A 64 -2.14 22.00 -0.29
CA LYS A 64 -1.35 23.10 -0.88
C LYS A 64 -1.66 23.33 -2.37
N VAL A 65 -2.14 22.34 -3.09
CA VAL A 65 -2.44 22.44 -4.53
C VAL A 65 -3.94 22.53 -4.77
N SER A 66 -4.71 21.63 -4.11
CA SER A 66 -6.18 21.58 -4.24
C SER A 66 -6.90 22.54 -3.28
N ASN A 67 -6.22 23.05 -2.25
CA ASN A 67 -6.80 23.86 -1.17
C ASN A 67 -8.04 23.21 -0.52
N TYR A 68 -8.03 21.88 -0.42
CA TYR A 68 -9.16 21.12 0.13
C TYR A 68 -9.26 21.37 1.64
N LYS A 69 -10.48 21.72 2.10
CA LYS A 69 -10.77 21.94 3.52
C LYS A 69 -11.49 20.73 4.08
N PHE A 70 -10.91 20.14 5.11
CA PHE A 70 -11.53 19.09 5.91
C PHE A 70 -12.12 19.68 7.19
N ASP A 71 -13.03 18.93 7.83
CA ASP A 71 -13.43 19.27 9.20
C ASP A 71 -12.22 19.23 10.16
N SER A 72 -12.39 19.80 11.36
CA SER A 72 -11.29 19.96 12.33
C SER A 72 -10.66 18.62 12.74
N THR A 73 -11.45 17.56 12.87
CA THR A 73 -10.96 16.25 13.34
C THR A 73 -10.12 15.57 12.27
N VAL A 74 -10.64 15.50 11.04
CA VAL A 74 -9.94 14.94 9.88
C VAL A 74 -8.69 15.76 9.57
N ASP A 75 -8.76 17.09 9.67
CA ASP A 75 -7.63 17.98 9.44
C ASP A 75 -6.49 17.73 10.44
N LYS A 76 -6.82 17.57 11.74
CA LYS A 76 -5.85 17.24 12.79
C LYS A 76 -5.22 15.88 12.57
N PHE A 77 -6.01 14.86 12.20
CA PHE A 77 -5.54 13.52 11.86
C PHE A 77 -4.52 13.57 10.71
N LEU A 78 -4.86 14.21 9.60
CA LEU A 78 -3.96 14.34 8.44
C LEU A 78 -2.71 15.15 8.76
N LYS A 79 -2.81 16.21 9.56
CA LYS A 79 -1.65 16.97 10.04
C LYS A 79 -0.75 16.14 10.93
N PHE A 80 -1.32 15.40 11.88
CA PHE A 80 -0.57 14.51 12.75
C PHE A 80 0.19 13.45 11.93
N PHE A 81 -0.47 12.78 10.98
CA PHE A 81 0.16 11.84 10.08
C PHE A 81 1.34 12.48 9.31
N ALA A 82 1.14 13.67 8.75
CA ALA A 82 2.19 14.37 8.00
C ALA A 82 3.38 14.78 8.89
N ILE A 83 3.14 15.26 10.10
CA ILE A 83 4.19 15.61 11.07
C ILE A 83 4.97 14.35 11.47
N THR A 84 4.26 13.27 11.80
CA THR A 84 4.90 11.98 12.15
C THR A 84 5.74 11.45 11.00
N THR A 85 5.30 11.60 9.74
CA THR A 85 6.10 11.21 8.58
C THR A 85 7.43 11.96 8.54
N ILE A 86 7.43 13.28 8.78
CA ILE A 86 8.66 14.09 8.83
C ILE A 86 9.58 13.63 9.96
N ILE A 87 9.01 13.44 11.17
CA ILE A 87 9.75 12.94 12.33
C ILE A 87 10.36 11.57 12.00
N ARG A 88 9.60 10.68 11.37
CA ARG A 88 10.02 9.33 10.99
C ARG A 88 11.20 9.34 10.02
N ILE A 89 11.20 10.27 9.04
CA ILE A 89 12.34 10.48 8.13
C ILE A 89 13.60 10.89 8.92
N VAL A 90 13.47 11.91 9.77
CA VAL A 90 14.59 12.42 10.57
C VAL A 90 15.15 11.34 11.49
N ILE A 91 14.29 10.60 12.18
CA ILE A 91 14.71 9.52 13.10
C ILE A 91 15.38 8.38 12.31
N SER A 92 14.86 7.95 11.15
CA SER A 92 15.51 6.90 10.35
C SER A 92 16.93 7.29 9.94
N ILE A 93 17.14 8.56 9.59
CA ILE A 93 18.47 9.08 9.28
C ILE A 93 19.36 9.05 10.53
N ALA A 94 18.88 9.54 11.68
CA ALA A 94 19.62 9.55 12.93
C ALA A 94 19.96 8.13 13.39
N GLU A 95 19.05 7.19 13.31
CA GLU A 95 19.28 5.77 13.64
C GLU A 95 20.37 5.16 12.75
N THR A 96 20.38 5.47 11.45
CA THR A 96 21.39 4.97 10.52
C THR A 96 22.80 5.46 10.88
N PHE A 97 22.96 6.70 11.35
CA PHE A 97 24.28 7.29 11.60
C PHE A 97 24.76 7.19 13.04
N LEU A 98 23.84 7.23 14.01
CA LEU A 98 24.16 7.43 15.42
C LEU A 98 23.87 6.19 16.29
N ILE A 99 22.81 5.47 16.01
CA ILE A 99 22.26 4.46 16.91
C ILE A 99 22.48 3.04 16.38
N HIS A 100 22.42 2.87 15.06
CA HIS A 100 22.51 1.58 14.36
C HIS A 100 21.44 0.56 14.82
N SER A 101 20.23 1.04 15.15
CA SER A 101 19.05 0.25 15.52
C SER A 101 17.79 1.00 15.16
N SER A 102 16.70 0.30 14.87
CA SER A 102 15.41 0.90 14.49
C SER A 102 14.41 1.01 15.66
N ILE A 103 14.87 0.92 16.89
CA ILE A 103 13.98 0.85 18.06
C ILE A 103 13.10 2.11 18.24
N ILE A 104 13.67 3.30 18.00
CA ILE A 104 12.91 4.57 18.10
C ILE A 104 11.88 4.64 16.99
N SER A 105 12.27 4.33 15.78
CA SER A 105 11.41 4.25 14.61
C SER A 105 10.23 3.30 14.82
N SER A 106 10.48 2.08 15.27
CA SER A 106 9.46 1.07 15.55
C SER A 106 8.49 1.50 16.64
N THR A 107 9.01 2.19 17.67
CA THR A 107 8.17 2.75 18.75
C THR A 107 7.25 3.85 18.20
N ILE A 108 7.77 4.76 17.37
CA ILE A 108 6.98 5.80 16.73
C ILE A 108 5.90 5.18 15.84
N ASP A 109 6.24 4.18 15.04
CA ASP A 109 5.31 3.50 14.14
C ASP A 109 4.16 2.87 14.92
N THR A 110 4.48 2.16 16.01
CA THR A 110 3.52 1.51 16.90
C THR A 110 2.56 2.51 17.57
N LEU A 111 3.12 3.55 18.21
CA LEU A 111 2.31 4.57 18.90
C LEU A 111 1.45 5.38 17.93
N THR A 112 2.00 5.73 16.77
CA THR A 112 1.27 6.43 15.71
C THR A 112 0.11 5.60 15.19
N SER A 113 0.36 4.32 14.94
CA SER A 113 -0.66 3.39 14.45
C SER A 113 -1.83 3.29 15.41
N PHE A 114 -1.53 3.00 16.67
CA PHE A 114 -2.53 2.86 17.71
C PHE A 114 -3.36 4.13 17.89
N TYR A 115 -2.70 5.30 17.95
CA TYR A 115 -3.38 6.59 18.06
C TYR A 115 -4.30 6.87 16.85
N LEU A 116 -3.78 6.71 15.63
CA LEU A 116 -4.54 7.01 14.43
C LEU A 116 -5.73 6.05 14.25
N LEU A 117 -5.55 4.77 14.55
CA LEU A 117 -6.62 3.78 14.53
C LEU A 117 -7.72 4.16 15.53
N ALA A 118 -7.35 4.49 16.78
CA ALA A 118 -8.30 4.89 17.81
C ALA A 118 -9.09 6.15 17.39
N VAL A 119 -8.42 7.16 16.82
CA VAL A 119 -9.08 8.37 16.32
C VAL A 119 -10.10 8.06 15.22
N VAL A 120 -9.76 7.19 14.27
CA VAL A 120 -10.66 6.80 13.18
C VAL A 120 -11.87 6.04 13.71
N LEU A 121 -11.66 5.08 14.61
CA LEU A 121 -12.75 4.26 15.16
C LEU A 121 -13.69 5.08 16.06
N TYR A 122 -13.15 6.01 16.85
CA TYR A 122 -13.95 6.86 17.72
C TYR A 122 -14.78 7.92 16.95
N ASN A 123 -14.24 8.43 15.82
CA ASN A 123 -14.86 9.49 15.03
C ASN A 123 -15.34 8.98 13.65
N GLU A 124 -15.79 7.77 13.56
CA GLU A 124 -16.06 7.03 12.32
C GLU A 124 -16.83 7.84 11.26
N PHE A 125 -17.90 8.54 11.67
CA PHE A 125 -18.76 9.30 10.75
C PHE A 125 -18.02 10.49 10.09
N GLN A 126 -17.10 11.13 10.81
CA GLN A 126 -16.31 12.24 10.26
C GLN A 126 -15.32 11.75 9.19
N PHE A 127 -14.90 10.50 9.28
CA PHE A 127 -13.97 9.87 8.34
C PHE A 127 -14.65 9.32 7.07
N GLU A 128 -15.97 9.45 6.92
CA GLU A 128 -16.65 9.11 5.66
C GLU A 128 -16.14 9.92 4.48
N VAL A 129 -15.72 11.17 4.68
CA VAL A 129 -15.14 12.03 3.65
C VAL A 129 -13.85 11.45 3.07
N LEU A 130 -13.13 10.64 3.83
CA LEU A 130 -11.95 9.89 3.38
C LEU A 130 -12.28 8.46 2.92
N ASN A 131 -13.57 8.11 2.85
CA ASN A 131 -14.03 6.73 2.66
C ASN A 131 -13.42 5.75 3.70
N LEU A 132 -13.24 6.20 4.94
CA LEU A 132 -12.57 5.45 6.01
C LEU A 132 -13.53 5.15 7.19
N SER A 133 -14.85 5.17 6.96
CA SER A 133 -15.85 4.72 7.93
C SER A 133 -15.93 3.18 7.89
N LEU A 134 -15.76 2.53 9.04
CA LEU A 134 -15.77 1.07 9.14
C LEU A 134 -17.14 0.47 8.82
N SER A 135 -18.22 1.11 9.28
CA SER A 135 -19.61 0.64 9.08
C SER A 135 -20.07 0.78 7.63
N LYS A 136 -19.53 1.75 6.88
CA LYS A 136 -19.93 2.01 5.50
C LYS A 136 -19.64 0.82 4.60
N ASN A 137 -20.73 0.24 4.06
CA ASN A 137 -20.61 -0.91 3.15
C ASN A 137 -19.87 -2.13 3.76
N PHE A 138 -19.87 -2.29 5.08
CA PHE A 138 -19.14 -3.33 5.82
C PHE A 138 -19.37 -4.74 5.25
N LYS A 139 -20.63 -5.12 4.94
CA LYS A 139 -20.93 -6.43 4.33
C LYS A 139 -20.22 -6.64 3.00
N LYS A 140 -20.06 -5.57 2.19
CA LYS A 140 -19.30 -5.66 0.93
C LYS A 140 -17.81 -5.82 1.21
N VAL A 141 -17.26 -5.12 2.20
CA VAL A 141 -15.86 -5.26 2.63
C VAL A 141 -15.57 -6.70 3.03
N LEU A 142 -16.41 -7.29 3.91
CA LEU A 142 -16.27 -8.69 4.32
C LEU A 142 -16.37 -9.67 3.14
N GLY A 143 -17.34 -9.47 2.24
CA GLY A 143 -17.50 -10.33 1.07
C GLY A 143 -16.26 -10.31 0.16
N ILE A 144 -15.65 -9.14 -0.03
CA ILE A 144 -14.43 -9.02 -0.85
C ILE A 144 -13.21 -9.59 -0.12
N LEU A 145 -13.12 -9.43 1.19
CA LEU A 145 -12.06 -10.06 1.99
C LEU A 145 -12.14 -11.59 1.89
N LEU A 146 -13.34 -12.18 1.92
CA LEU A 146 -13.53 -13.61 1.69
C LEU A 146 -13.10 -14.04 0.29
N ILE A 147 -13.43 -13.26 -0.75
CA ILE A 147 -12.94 -13.52 -2.11
C ILE A 147 -11.41 -13.53 -2.12
N PHE A 148 -10.77 -12.56 -1.47
CA PHE A 148 -9.30 -12.49 -1.41
C PHE A 148 -8.70 -13.70 -0.69
N LEU A 149 -9.28 -14.15 0.43
CA LEU A 149 -8.84 -15.36 1.13
C LEU A 149 -8.94 -16.61 0.24
N ILE A 150 -10.02 -16.72 -0.55
CA ILE A 150 -10.15 -17.80 -1.54
C ILE A 150 -9.03 -17.71 -2.60
N LEU A 151 -8.72 -16.51 -3.10
CA LEU A 151 -7.62 -16.34 -4.07
C LEU A 151 -6.27 -16.76 -3.48
N ILE A 152 -6.00 -16.46 -2.21
CA ILE A 152 -4.79 -16.91 -1.49
C ILE A 152 -4.74 -18.43 -1.43
N ILE A 153 -5.84 -19.10 -1.08
CA ILE A 153 -5.91 -20.55 -1.01
C ILE A 153 -5.67 -21.17 -2.41
N VAL A 154 -6.32 -20.62 -3.45
CA VAL A 154 -6.12 -21.05 -4.83
C VAL A 154 -4.66 -20.88 -5.25
N ARG A 155 -4.02 -19.76 -4.89
CA ARG A 155 -2.61 -19.53 -5.13
C ARG A 155 -1.73 -20.60 -4.48
N SER A 156 -1.95 -20.89 -3.19
CA SER A 156 -1.17 -21.90 -2.45
C SER A 156 -1.29 -23.30 -3.07
N VAL A 157 -2.47 -23.65 -3.62
CA VAL A 157 -2.68 -24.91 -4.35
C VAL A 157 -1.92 -24.93 -5.67
N ILE A 158 -1.95 -23.82 -6.42
CA ILE A 158 -1.24 -23.70 -7.72
C ILE A 158 0.27 -23.76 -7.50
N ASP A 159 0.80 -23.08 -6.47
CA ASP A 159 2.23 -23.08 -6.12
C ASP A 159 2.69 -24.42 -5.50
N LYS A 160 1.80 -25.43 -5.38
CA LYS A 160 2.08 -26.76 -4.82
C LYS A 160 2.60 -26.73 -3.37
N GLU A 161 2.30 -25.66 -2.62
CA GLU A 161 2.72 -25.54 -1.22
C GLU A 161 1.99 -26.53 -0.29
N GLY A 162 1.03 -27.28 -0.83
CA GLY A 162 0.29 -28.35 -0.18
C GLY A 162 -0.51 -27.92 1.06
N LEU A 163 -1.72 -28.44 1.23
CA LEU A 163 -2.51 -28.25 2.47
C LEU A 163 -2.05 -29.29 3.51
N SER A 164 -0.94 -29.05 4.21
CA SER A 164 -0.49 -29.90 5.32
C SER A 164 -1.09 -29.45 6.66
N ILE A 165 -1.06 -30.33 7.70
CA ILE A 165 -1.50 -29.99 9.07
C ILE A 165 -0.78 -28.76 9.62
N ASN A 166 0.46 -28.50 9.19
CA ASN A 166 1.20 -27.28 9.52
C ASN A 166 0.53 -26.00 8.99
N ILE A 167 -0.29 -26.10 7.97
CA ILE A 167 -1.05 -24.95 7.43
C ILE A 167 -2.09 -24.46 8.44
N VAL A 168 -2.78 -25.34 9.14
CA VAL A 168 -3.79 -24.91 10.14
C VAL A 168 -3.13 -24.06 11.22
N ASN A 169 -1.97 -24.47 11.73
CA ASN A 169 -1.19 -23.69 12.70
C ASN A 169 -0.68 -22.37 12.08
N LYS A 170 -0.25 -22.39 10.82
CA LYS A 170 0.17 -21.19 10.11
C LYS A 170 -1.01 -20.21 9.89
N PHE A 171 -2.21 -20.71 9.57
CA PHE A 171 -3.40 -19.85 9.46
C PHE A 171 -3.76 -19.18 10.78
N PHE A 172 -3.68 -19.89 11.90
CA PHE A 172 -3.89 -19.28 13.22
C PHE A 172 -2.86 -18.18 13.50
N THR A 173 -1.59 -18.45 13.21
CA THR A 173 -0.51 -17.47 13.32
C THR A 173 -0.76 -16.25 12.43
N VAL A 174 -1.16 -16.45 11.16
CA VAL A 174 -1.55 -15.37 10.24
C VAL A 174 -2.68 -14.54 10.83
N PHE A 175 -3.73 -15.18 11.36
CA PHE A 175 -4.87 -14.48 11.92
C PHE A 175 -4.49 -13.60 13.13
N ILE A 176 -3.68 -14.13 14.05
CA ILE A 176 -3.19 -13.35 15.20
C ILE A 176 -2.32 -12.18 14.73
N ASN A 177 -1.42 -12.42 13.77
CA ASN A 177 -0.57 -11.35 13.23
C ASN A 177 -1.37 -10.28 12.50
N ILE A 178 -2.46 -10.63 11.81
CA ILE A 178 -3.36 -9.65 11.19
C ILE A 178 -3.94 -8.71 12.25
N ILE A 179 -4.41 -9.24 13.39
CA ILE A 179 -4.95 -8.42 14.49
C ILE A 179 -3.87 -7.52 15.07
N ILE A 180 -2.70 -8.08 15.35
CA ILE A 180 -1.55 -7.33 15.88
C ILE A 180 -1.15 -6.21 14.92
N ASN A 181 -0.95 -6.53 13.64
CA ASN A 181 -0.55 -5.56 12.63
C ASN A 181 -1.67 -4.57 12.28
N LEU A 182 -2.94 -4.90 12.49
CA LEU A 182 -4.01 -3.92 12.38
C LEU A 182 -3.90 -2.86 13.48
N CYS A 183 -3.57 -3.26 14.71
CA CYS A 183 -3.43 -2.33 15.83
C CYS A 183 -2.12 -1.50 15.73
N PHE A 184 -1.01 -2.16 15.40
CA PHE A 184 0.33 -1.59 15.48
C PHE A 184 0.95 -1.19 14.13
N GLY A 185 0.28 -1.47 13.01
CA GLY A 185 0.69 -1.16 11.64
C GLY A 185 -0.38 -0.47 10.80
N PHE A 186 -1.53 -0.06 11.39
CA PHE A 186 -2.61 0.62 10.65
C PHE A 186 -2.12 1.81 9.84
N ASN A 187 -1.27 2.65 10.43
CA ASN A 187 -0.71 3.84 9.80
C ASN A 187 0.06 3.54 8.51
N LEU A 188 0.67 2.37 8.41
CA LEU A 188 1.46 1.94 7.27
C LEU A 188 0.54 1.62 6.07
N PHE A 189 -0.42 0.74 6.29
CA PHE A 189 -1.39 0.37 5.26
C PHE A 189 -2.32 1.52 4.88
N PHE A 190 -2.72 2.36 5.85
CA PHE A 190 -3.39 3.63 5.57
C PHE A 190 -2.49 4.52 4.71
N GLY A 191 -1.21 4.60 5.03
CA GLY A 191 -0.24 5.42 4.33
C GLY A 191 -0.17 5.11 2.84
N GLU A 192 -0.08 3.84 2.49
CA GLU A 192 -0.09 3.43 1.09
C GLU A 192 -1.46 3.58 0.45
N GLU A 193 -2.50 3.00 1.05
CA GLU A 193 -3.82 2.94 0.39
C GLU A 193 -4.50 4.31 0.30
N PHE A 194 -4.25 5.24 1.24
CA PHE A 194 -4.70 6.61 1.10
C PHE A 194 -4.05 7.31 -0.10
N GLY A 195 -2.73 7.14 -0.27
CA GLY A 195 -2.01 7.71 -1.41
C GLY A 195 -2.43 7.08 -2.74
N TRP A 196 -2.44 5.76 -2.79
CA TRP A 196 -2.69 5.04 -4.04
C TRP A 196 -4.18 4.97 -4.40
N ARG A 197 -5.07 4.56 -3.46
CA ARG A 197 -6.49 4.28 -3.77
C ARG A 197 -7.38 5.51 -3.60
N TYR A 198 -7.23 6.24 -2.49
CA TYR A 198 -8.06 7.43 -2.27
C TYR A 198 -7.63 8.60 -3.17
N PHE A 199 -6.31 8.83 -3.29
CA PHE A 199 -5.82 10.01 -4.00
C PHE A 199 -5.54 9.76 -5.49
N LEU A 200 -4.59 8.86 -5.82
CA LEU A 200 -4.05 8.74 -7.19
C LEU A 200 -4.99 7.98 -8.15
N GLN A 201 -5.58 6.86 -7.71
CA GLN A 201 -6.42 6.01 -8.57
C GLN A 201 -7.56 6.78 -9.23
N PRO A 202 -8.45 7.52 -8.52
CA PRO A 202 -9.56 8.20 -9.17
C PRO A 202 -9.10 9.30 -10.13
N ARG A 203 -7.96 9.91 -9.89
CA ARG A 203 -7.36 10.93 -10.75
C ARG A 203 -6.84 10.34 -12.06
N LEU A 204 -6.10 9.24 -11.99
CA LEU A 204 -5.64 8.51 -13.18
C LEU A 204 -6.81 7.95 -13.97
N GLN A 205 -7.79 7.37 -13.29
CA GLN A 205 -8.99 6.83 -13.93
C GLN A 205 -9.82 7.91 -14.64
N LYS A 206 -9.85 9.13 -14.10
CA LYS A 206 -10.54 10.26 -14.74
C LYS A 206 -9.85 10.75 -16.02
N ILE A 207 -8.53 10.60 -16.12
CA ILE A 207 -7.74 11.02 -17.29
C ILE A 207 -7.64 9.92 -18.34
N TYR A 208 -7.35 8.69 -17.91
CA TYR A 208 -7.01 7.58 -18.80
C TYR A 208 -8.10 6.50 -18.90
N GLY A 209 -9.24 6.69 -18.21
CA GLY A 209 -10.28 5.67 -18.09
C GLY A 209 -9.95 4.65 -17.01
N LYS A 210 -10.99 3.91 -16.55
CA LYS A 210 -10.88 3.05 -15.36
C LYS A 210 -9.83 1.96 -15.48
N LYS A 211 -9.76 1.29 -16.64
CA LYS A 211 -8.82 0.19 -16.87
C LYS A 211 -7.37 0.68 -16.97
N PHE A 212 -7.11 1.62 -17.87
CA PHE A 212 -5.75 2.14 -18.05
C PHE A 212 -5.25 2.89 -16.81
N GLY A 213 -6.14 3.63 -16.13
CA GLY A 213 -5.78 4.33 -14.90
C GLY A 213 -5.27 3.41 -13.80
N VAL A 214 -5.86 2.22 -13.63
CA VAL A 214 -5.39 1.25 -12.61
C VAL A 214 -4.12 0.53 -13.05
N LEU A 215 -3.96 0.24 -14.34
CA LEU A 215 -2.71 -0.36 -14.86
C LEU A 215 -1.53 0.59 -14.71
N ILE A 216 -1.71 1.87 -15.05
CA ILE A 216 -0.69 2.92 -14.84
C ILE A 216 -0.35 3.03 -13.35
N LEU A 217 -1.36 3.00 -12.46
CA LEU A 217 -1.14 3.05 -11.03
C LEU A 217 -0.29 1.87 -10.55
N GLY A 218 -0.65 0.64 -10.97
CA GLY A 218 0.08 -0.57 -10.58
C GLY A 218 1.54 -0.53 -11.04
N PHE A 219 1.80 -0.06 -12.26
CA PHE A 219 3.15 0.15 -12.78
C PHE A 219 3.94 1.19 -11.95
N ILE A 220 3.34 2.33 -11.64
CA ILE A 220 3.94 3.37 -10.78
C ILE A 220 4.27 2.80 -9.40
N TRP A 221 3.33 2.06 -8.80
CA TRP A 221 3.50 1.44 -7.48
C TRP A 221 4.61 0.38 -7.50
N GLY A 222 4.72 -0.40 -8.57
CA GLY A 222 5.80 -1.36 -8.74
C GLY A 222 7.19 -0.70 -8.84
N ILE A 223 7.34 0.37 -9.65
CA ILE A 223 8.59 1.13 -9.75
C ILE A 223 8.96 1.78 -8.41
N TRP A 224 7.98 2.22 -7.64
CA TRP A 224 8.18 2.82 -6.32
C TRP A 224 8.95 1.89 -5.36
N HIS A 225 8.82 0.56 -5.52
CA HIS A 225 9.55 -0.44 -4.73
C HIS A 225 10.98 -0.71 -5.21
N LEU A 226 11.44 -0.07 -6.28
CA LEU A 226 12.77 -0.33 -6.87
C LEU A 226 13.91 -0.33 -5.84
N PRO A 227 14.02 0.64 -4.90
CA PRO A 227 15.09 0.60 -3.90
C PRO A 227 15.02 -0.64 -3.01
N LEU A 228 13.81 -1.10 -2.66
CA LEU A 228 13.60 -2.29 -1.83
C LEU A 228 13.88 -3.59 -2.59
N CYS A 229 13.62 -3.63 -3.89
CA CYS A 229 13.97 -4.80 -4.71
C CYS A 229 15.48 -5.04 -4.71
N VAL A 230 16.29 -3.97 -4.66
CA VAL A 230 17.76 -4.05 -4.71
C VAL A 230 18.39 -4.30 -3.34
N THR A 231 17.69 -3.92 -2.25
CA THR A 231 18.29 -3.94 -0.90
C THR A 231 17.68 -4.94 0.05
N LEU A 232 16.39 -5.28 -0.12
CA LEU A 232 15.62 -6.08 0.82
C LEU A 232 15.02 -7.33 0.20
N TYR A 233 14.33 -7.20 -0.94
CA TYR A 233 13.51 -8.30 -1.47
C TYR A 233 14.33 -9.33 -2.25
N SER A 234 15.34 -8.89 -3.00
CA SER A 234 16.20 -9.80 -3.77
C SER A 234 17.53 -9.13 -4.16
N PRO A 235 18.42 -8.90 -3.19
CA PRO A 235 19.73 -8.29 -3.46
C PRO A 235 20.59 -9.10 -4.44
N GLU A 236 20.41 -10.44 -4.48
CA GLU A 236 21.15 -11.32 -5.37
C GLU A 236 20.63 -11.32 -6.82
N THR A 237 19.32 -11.12 -7.00
CA THR A 237 18.68 -11.14 -8.33
C THR A 237 17.79 -9.92 -8.55
N PRO A 238 18.30 -8.69 -8.38
CA PRO A 238 17.50 -7.47 -8.34
C PRO A 238 16.76 -7.17 -9.64
N PHE A 239 17.33 -7.51 -10.79
CA PHE A 239 16.69 -7.30 -12.09
C PHE A 239 15.39 -8.11 -12.22
N TYR A 240 15.41 -9.39 -11.86
CA TYR A 240 14.21 -10.23 -11.86
C TYR A 240 13.20 -9.77 -10.81
N CYS A 241 13.68 -9.34 -9.64
CA CYS A 241 12.82 -8.80 -8.59
C CYS A 241 12.05 -7.56 -9.05
N VAL A 242 12.69 -6.62 -9.70
CA VAL A 242 12.04 -5.39 -10.22
C VAL A 242 10.93 -5.76 -11.21
N ILE A 243 11.20 -6.66 -12.16
CA ILE A 243 10.19 -7.10 -13.14
C ILE A 243 9.03 -7.82 -12.45
N SER A 244 9.34 -8.75 -11.54
CA SER A 244 8.34 -9.48 -10.75
C SER A 244 7.48 -8.52 -9.95
N HIS A 245 8.09 -7.56 -9.27
CA HIS A 245 7.38 -6.63 -8.39
C HIS A 245 6.50 -5.64 -9.17
N ILE A 246 6.97 -5.13 -10.31
CA ILE A 246 6.16 -4.30 -11.20
C ILE A 246 4.94 -5.10 -11.70
N SER A 247 5.13 -6.33 -12.12
CA SER A 247 4.05 -7.21 -12.58
C SER A 247 3.06 -7.49 -11.46
N TYR A 248 3.56 -7.88 -10.29
CA TYR A 248 2.77 -8.15 -9.11
C TYR A 248 1.93 -6.94 -8.66
N CYS A 249 2.54 -5.77 -8.50
CA CYS A 249 1.84 -4.54 -8.14
C CYS A 249 0.79 -4.14 -9.18
N THR A 250 1.04 -4.44 -10.46
CA THR A 250 0.07 -4.19 -11.53
C THR A 250 -1.14 -5.12 -11.40
N PHE A 251 -0.93 -6.41 -11.22
CA PHE A 251 -2.02 -7.38 -11.14
C PHE A 251 -2.82 -7.28 -9.83
N ILE A 252 -2.16 -7.26 -8.68
CA ILE A 252 -2.87 -7.05 -7.40
C ILE A 252 -3.49 -5.66 -7.34
N GLY A 253 -2.87 -4.67 -8.01
CA GLY A 253 -3.40 -3.32 -8.17
C GLY A 253 -4.75 -3.29 -8.86
N ILE A 254 -5.00 -4.18 -9.84
CA ILE A 254 -6.32 -4.37 -10.45
C ILE A 254 -7.34 -4.80 -9.40
N PHE A 255 -7.00 -5.79 -8.57
CA PHE A 255 -7.91 -6.28 -7.55
C PHE A 255 -8.16 -5.23 -6.44
N LEU A 256 -7.13 -4.57 -5.94
CA LEU A 256 -7.28 -3.49 -4.96
C LEU A 256 -8.09 -2.31 -5.53
N GLY A 257 -7.89 -1.99 -6.79
CA GLY A 257 -8.67 -0.97 -7.50
C GLY A 257 -10.15 -1.35 -7.64
N TYR A 258 -10.43 -2.60 -8.03
CA TYR A 258 -11.78 -3.17 -8.02
C TYR A 258 -12.41 -3.07 -6.64
N THR A 259 -11.70 -3.50 -5.63
CA THR A 259 -12.12 -3.51 -4.23
C THR A 259 -12.56 -2.12 -3.78
N TYR A 260 -11.73 -1.11 -4.02
CA TYR A 260 -12.03 0.27 -3.65
C TYR A 260 -13.24 0.83 -4.43
N MET A 261 -13.32 0.59 -5.73
CA MET A 261 -14.48 1.01 -6.53
C MET A 261 -15.78 0.34 -6.11
N LYS A 262 -15.73 -0.95 -5.76
CA LYS A 262 -16.89 -1.76 -5.35
C LYS A 262 -17.43 -1.38 -4.00
N THR A 263 -16.55 -1.13 -3.05
CA THR A 263 -16.92 -0.87 -1.65
C THR A 263 -17.12 0.62 -1.37
N LYS A 264 -16.45 1.51 -2.12
CA LYS A 264 -16.32 2.92 -1.76
C LYS A 264 -15.87 3.09 -0.31
N ASN A 265 -14.96 2.19 0.11
CA ASN A 265 -14.45 2.13 1.48
C ASN A 265 -12.97 1.77 1.46
N LEU A 266 -12.15 2.61 2.09
CA LEU A 266 -10.71 2.45 2.14
C LEU A 266 -10.26 1.30 3.06
N TRP A 267 -11.11 0.90 4.02
CA TRP A 267 -10.84 -0.29 4.85
C TRP A 267 -10.67 -1.56 4.02
N ALA A 268 -11.38 -1.69 2.91
CA ALA A 268 -11.28 -2.87 2.08
C ALA A 268 -9.88 -3.07 1.50
N PRO A 269 -9.27 -2.11 0.77
CA PRO A 269 -7.89 -2.27 0.30
C PRO A 269 -6.87 -2.30 1.46
N ILE A 270 -7.08 -1.55 2.57
CA ILE A 270 -6.20 -1.62 3.76
C ILE A 270 -6.16 -3.05 4.32
N LEU A 271 -7.30 -3.68 4.56
CA LEU A 271 -7.35 -5.03 5.11
C LEU A 271 -6.79 -6.09 4.15
N ILE A 272 -7.06 -5.96 2.85
CA ILE A 272 -6.49 -6.87 1.83
C ILE A 272 -4.98 -6.73 1.77
N HIS A 273 -4.45 -5.52 1.76
CA HIS A 273 -3.02 -5.27 1.75
C HIS A 273 -2.34 -5.83 3.01
N LEU A 274 -2.95 -5.59 4.18
CA LEU A 274 -2.50 -6.14 5.46
C LEU A 274 -2.46 -7.68 5.43
N VAL A 275 -3.54 -8.33 4.99
CA VAL A 275 -3.60 -9.80 4.87
C VAL A 275 -2.54 -10.31 3.91
N ASN A 276 -2.40 -9.66 2.74
CA ASN A 276 -1.42 -10.01 1.73
C ASN A 276 0.00 -10.04 2.28
N ASN A 277 0.43 -8.96 2.95
CA ASN A 277 1.78 -8.88 3.49
C ASN A 277 2.03 -9.89 4.61
N ASN A 278 1.04 -10.10 5.51
CA ASN A 278 1.17 -11.09 6.58
C ASN A 278 1.25 -12.53 6.04
N VAL A 279 0.41 -12.87 5.06
CA VAL A 279 0.44 -14.19 4.42
C VAL A 279 1.79 -14.43 3.76
N TYR A 280 2.29 -13.46 3.00
CA TYR A 280 3.57 -13.58 2.31
C TYR A 280 4.71 -13.83 3.30
N ILE A 281 4.85 -13.01 4.35
CA ILE A 281 5.92 -13.14 5.35
C ILE A 281 5.84 -14.48 6.08
N ILE A 282 4.65 -14.92 6.50
CA ILE A 282 4.50 -16.13 7.32
C ILE A 282 4.62 -17.41 6.49
N LEU A 283 4.06 -17.43 5.28
CA LEU A 283 4.10 -18.61 4.43
C LEU A 283 5.45 -18.80 3.73
N LYS A 284 6.06 -17.72 3.27
CA LYS A 284 7.37 -17.76 2.58
C LYS A 284 8.57 -17.72 3.53
N GLY A 285 8.37 -17.38 4.80
CA GLY A 285 9.42 -17.39 5.82
C GLY A 285 10.33 -16.16 5.80
N GLY A 286 9.98 -15.10 5.08
CA GLY A 286 10.75 -13.86 5.01
C GLY A 286 10.41 -13.01 3.81
N THR A 287 11.12 -11.91 3.65
CA THR A 287 10.96 -10.97 2.53
C THR A 287 11.94 -11.22 1.39
N GLU A 288 13.06 -11.89 1.67
CA GLU A 288 14.11 -12.15 0.69
C GLU A 288 13.79 -13.36 -0.19
N SER A 289 14.01 -13.22 -1.50
CA SER A 289 13.77 -14.25 -2.48
C SER A 289 14.83 -14.21 -3.57
N ILE A 290 15.26 -15.39 -4.04
CA ILE A 290 16.12 -15.52 -5.22
C ILE A 290 15.23 -15.89 -6.40
N PHE A 291 15.26 -15.08 -7.45
CA PHE A 291 14.45 -15.28 -8.64
C PHE A 291 15.26 -15.96 -9.74
N THR A 292 14.65 -16.97 -10.36
CA THR A 292 15.05 -17.52 -11.66
C THR A 292 14.11 -17.00 -12.74
N LEU A 293 14.49 -17.13 -14.01
CA LEU A 293 13.58 -16.83 -15.12
C LEU A 293 12.28 -17.65 -15.04
N GLU A 294 12.39 -18.92 -14.67
CA GLU A 294 11.24 -19.81 -14.51
C GLU A 294 10.29 -19.33 -13.39
N SER A 295 10.84 -19.03 -12.20
CA SER A 295 10.03 -18.54 -11.07
C SER A 295 9.40 -17.20 -11.36
N LEU A 296 10.09 -16.32 -12.09
CA LEU A 296 9.56 -15.03 -12.55
C LEU A 296 8.36 -15.24 -13.49
N LEU A 297 8.53 -16.04 -14.55
CA LEU A 297 7.46 -16.29 -15.52
C LEU A 297 6.26 -16.99 -14.85
N TRP A 298 6.53 -17.92 -13.95
CA TRP A 298 5.48 -18.61 -13.18
C TRP A 298 4.69 -17.62 -12.32
N SER A 299 5.36 -16.77 -11.55
CA SER A 299 4.68 -15.77 -10.68
C SER A 299 3.84 -14.80 -11.51
N ILE A 300 4.34 -14.30 -12.64
CA ILE A 300 3.59 -13.44 -13.56
C ILE A 300 2.33 -14.14 -14.08
N LEU A 301 2.45 -15.40 -14.49
CA LEU A 301 1.33 -16.19 -15.01
C LEU A 301 0.26 -16.38 -13.93
N VAL A 302 0.66 -16.79 -12.72
CA VAL A 302 -0.26 -17.03 -11.61
C VAL A 302 -0.98 -15.72 -11.20
N ASP A 303 -0.24 -14.64 -11.06
CA ASP A 303 -0.83 -13.32 -10.72
C ASP A 303 -1.80 -12.84 -11.82
N ALA A 304 -1.47 -13.05 -13.08
CA ALA A 304 -2.36 -12.74 -14.20
C ALA A 304 -3.65 -13.55 -14.14
N ILE A 305 -3.56 -14.86 -13.91
CA ILE A 305 -4.74 -15.74 -13.81
C ILE A 305 -5.64 -15.32 -12.66
N LEU A 306 -5.07 -14.97 -11.51
CA LEU A 306 -5.84 -14.62 -10.31
C LEU A 306 -6.47 -13.24 -10.38
N PHE A 307 -5.77 -12.22 -10.88
CA PHE A 307 -6.19 -10.84 -10.73
C PHE A 307 -6.66 -10.17 -12.03
N LEU A 308 -6.16 -10.57 -13.21
CA LEU A 308 -6.57 -9.97 -14.48
C LEU A 308 -8.09 -10.10 -14.78
N PRO A 309 -8.79 -11.20 -14.39
CA PRO A 309 -10.23 -11.31 -14.59
C PRO A 309 -11.04 -10.15 -13.98
N PHE A 310 -10.58 -9.55 -12.88
CA PHE A 310 -11.26 -8.43 -12.24
C PHE A 310 -11.33 -7.18 -13.14
N LEU A 311 -10.41 -7.01 -14.10
CA LEU A 311 -10.42 -5.92 -15.06
C LEU A 311 -11.64 -5.94 -16.00
N PHE A 312 -12.32 -7.09 -16.08
CA PHE A 312 -13.52 -7.28 -16.90
C PHE A 312 -14.83 -7.15 -16.12
N THR A 313 -14.77 -6.85 -14.83
CA THR A 313 -15.93 -6.62 -13.98
C THR A 313 -16.68 -5.34 -14.36
N ARG A 314 -17.93 -5.23 -13.87
CA ARG A 314 -18.79 -4.06 -14.14
C ARG A 314 -18.14 -2.76 -13.68
N GLU A 315 -17.42 -2.77 -12.57
CA GLU A 315 -16.75 -1.61 -11.98
C GLU A 315 -15.75 -0.95 -12.94
N TYR A 316 -15.10 -1.74 -13.79
CA TYR A 316 -14.18 -1.27 -14.82
C TYR A 316 -14.84 -0.96 -16.17
N LYS A 317 -16.09 -1.39 -16.39
CA LYS A 317 -16.81 -1.18 -17.65
C LYS A 317 -17.62 0.13 -17.69
N THR A 318 -18.13 0.61 -16.54
CA THR A 318 -18.95 1.81 -16.48
C THR A 318 -18.11 3.06 -16.73
N ASN A 319 -18.53 3.88 -17.71
CA ASN A 319 -17.92 5.19 -17.95
C ASN A 319 -18.34 6.17 -16.83
N ASN A 320 -17.41 7.01 -16.36
CA ASN A 320 -17.57 7.89 -15.20
C ASN A 320 -18.48 9.12 -15.42
N TYR A 321 -19.38 9.12 -16.40
CA TYR A 321 -20.21 10.31 -16.68
C TYR A 321 -21.55 10.32 -15.95
N ASP A 322 -21.91 9.23 -15.23
CA ASP A 322 -23.25 9.10 -14.61
C ASP A 322 -23.26 9.28 -13.07
N GLU A 323 -22.19 9.75 -12.43
CA GLU A 323 -22.17 9.99 -10.97
C GLU A 323 -22.58 11.43 -10.56
N SER A 324 -23.29 12.17 -11.40
CA SER A 324 -23.86 13.48 -11.05
C SER A 324 -25.34 13.45 -10.64
N SER A 325 -25.85 12.25 -10.30
CA SER A 325 -27.23 12.12 -9.78
C SER A 325 -27.27 11.01 -8.73
N ASN A 326 -26.90 11.37 -7.48
CA ASN A 326 -27.56 10.96 -6.23
C ASN A 326 -26.79 11.53 -5.03
#